data_eb671f75557cd21c82722650aa79367a
#
_entry.id   eb671f75557cd21c82722650aa79367a
#
_cell.length_a   1.000
_cell.length_b   1.000
_cell.length_c   1.000
_cell.angle_alpha   90.00
_cell.angle_beta   90.00
_cell.angle_gamma   90.00
#
_symmetry.space_group_name_H-M   'P 1'
#
loop_
_entity.id
_entity.type
_entity.pdbx_description
1 polymer ?
#
loop_
_entity_poly.entity_id
_entity_poly.type
_entity_poly.pdbx_seq_one_letter_code
_entity_poly.pdbx_strand_id
1 'polypeptide(L)'
;YAGDIRQSGRHLLGIINVWHGYYYIHGIVKSLTGVISILTAIMLWRLLPEAISLPGKRQMQVTIAELVKAERKLAEANQHLEAEVRKRTAQLEKMATTDELTGLLSRREIMRILEIEIARVSRQSTALSIMMLDLDHFKNINDNFGHQVGDTTLKTVADSFSIFLRKTDFIGRIGGEEFLIVLPDTKLKDAYELAERIRLVLEQHTVQAPSVPAC
;
A
#
# COMPACT_ATOMS: atom_id res chain seq x y z
N TYR A 1 -113.79 7.64 14.18
CA TYR A 1 -112.73 8.64 14.45
C TYR A 1 -111.62 8.15 15.38
N ALA A 2 -111.64 6.92 15.87
CA ALA A 2 -110.61 6.41 16.80
C ALA A 2 -109.45 5.61 16.10
N GLY A 3 -109.55 5.36 14.77
CA GLY A 3 -108.60 4.57 13.98
C GLY A 3 -107.39 5.36 13.48
N ASP A 4 -107.57 6.65 13.26
CA ASP A 4 -106.55 7.49 12.57
C ASP A 4 -105.43 8.00 13.50
N ILE A 5 -105.76 8.17 14.76
CA ILE A 5 -104.73 8.63 15.73
C ILE A 5 -103.72 7.57 16.11
N ARG A 6 -104.09 6.28 16.05
CA ARG A 6 -103.15 5.14 16.29
C ARG A 6 -102.17 4.90 15.16
N GLN A 7 -102.58 5.23 13.93
CA GLN A 7 -101.69 5.05 12.76
C GLN A 7 -100.67 6.19 12.66
N SER A 8 -101.08 7.41 12.97
CA SER A 8 -100.21 8.59 12.98
C SER A 8 -99.12 8.48 14.08
N GLY A 9 -99.48 7.91 15.24
CA GLY A 9 -98.51 7.71 16.34
C GLY A 9 -97.43 6.67 16.04
N ARG A 10 -97.73 5.62 15.21
CA ARG A 10 -96.78 4.63 14.80
C ARG A 10 -95.76 5.18 13.75
N HIS A 11 -96.20 6.04 12.90
CA HIS A 11 -95.31 6.72 11.94
C HIS A 11 -94.37 7.71 12.63
N LEU A 12 -94.90 8.49 13.64
CA LEU A 12 -94.08 9.41 14.45
C LEU A 12 -93.02 8.64 15.28
N LEU A 13 -93.38 7.52 15.91
CA LEU A 13 -92.50 6.69 16.67
C LEU A 13 -91.42 6.01 15.74
N GLY A 14 -91.82 5.64 14.54
CA GLY A 14 -90.85 5.09 13.51
C GLY A 14 -89.86 6.15 13.09
N ILE A 15 -90.30 7.41 12.88
CA ILE A 15 -89.42 8.51 12.51
C ILE A 15 -88.47 8.85 13.65
N ILE A 16 -88.92 8.86 14.87
CA ILE A 16 -88.09 9.12 16.03
C ILE A 16 -87.06 8.02 16.26
N ASN A 17 -87.45 6.76 16.03
CA ASN A 17 -86.51 5.63 16.17
C ASN A 17 -85.40 5.60 15.07
N VAL A 18 -85.76 5.98 13.85
CA VAL A 18 -84.80 6.15 12.76
C VAL A 18 -83.84 7.30 13.04
N TRP A 19 -84.36 8.41 13.61
CA TRP A 19 -83.54 9.58 14.04
C TRP A 19 -82.62 9.23 15.17
N HIS A 20 -83.07 8.49 16.20
CA HIS A 20 -82.23 8.05 17.30
C HIS A 20 -81.05 7.14 16.80
N GLY A 21 -81.30 6.17 15.90
CA GLY A 21 -80.29 5.33 15.34
C GLY A 21 -79.22 6.10 14.53
N TYR A 22 -79.68 7.12 13.79
CA TYR A 22 -78.80 7.98 13.03
C TYR A 22 -77.91 8.86 13.95
N TYR A 23 -78.43 9.38 15.03
CA TYR A 23 -77.66 10.14 16.01
C TYR A 23 -76.57 9.31 16.69
N TYR A 24 -76.85 8.08 17.06
CA TYR A 24 -75.86 7.17 17.66
C TYR A 24 -74.71 6.85 16.71
N ILE A 25 -75.03 6.51 15.49
CA ILE A 25 -74.01 6.23 14.45
C ILE A 25 -73.20 7.49 14.21
N HIS A 26 -73.79 8.64 14.09
CA HIS A 26 -73.07 9.89 13.85
C HIS A 26 -72.22 10.30 15.06
N GLY A 27 -72.66 10.02 16.25
CA GLY A 27 -71.88 10.22 17.52
C GLY A 27 -70.65 9.29 17.54
N ILE A 28 -70.81 8.01 17.19
CA ILE A 28 -69.68 7.04 17.12
C ILE A 28 -68.64 7.45 16.08
N VAL A 29 -69.10 7.82 14.86
CA VAL A 29 -68.22 8.29 13.81
C VAL A 29 -67.41 9.52 14.21
N LYS A 30 -68.07 10.52 14.83
CA LYS A 30 -67.38 11.72 15.34
C LYS A 30 -66.38 11.42 16.45
N SER A 31 -66.71 10.52 17.35
CA SER A 31 -65.81 10.09 18.42
C SER A 31 -64.58 9.35 17.86
N LEU A 32 -64.80 8.44 16.88
CA LEU A 32 -63.74 7.71 16.22
C LEU A 32 -62.80 8.65 15.47
N THR A 33 -63.34 9.61 14.70
CA THR A 33 -62.55 10.64 14.03
C THR A 33 -61.76 11.51 15.01
N GLY A 34 -62.34 11.87 16.14
CA GLY A 34 -61.60 12.59 17.19
C GLY A 34 -60.44 11.83 17.76
N VAL A 35 -60.64 10.55 18.05
CA VAL A 35 -59.54 9.66 18.54
C VAL A 35 -58.42 9.50 17.50
N ILE A 36 -58.78 9.28 16.25
CA ILE A 36 -57.79 9.18 15.16
C ILE A 36 -57.00 10.48 14.99
N SER A 37 -57.69 11.63 15.07
CA SER A 37 -57.04 12.95 14.98
C SER A 37 -56.06 13.21 16.13
N ILE A 38 -56.42 12.79 17.35
CA ILE A 38 -55.51 12.90 18.50
C ILE A 38 -54.30 11.99 18.34
N LEU A 39 -54.50 10.74 17.92
CA LEU A 39 -53.41 9.80 17.69
C LEU A 39 -52.46 10.29 16.60
N THR A 40 -52.98 10.80 15.48
CA THR A 40 -52.17 11.38 14.41
C THR A 40 -51.43 12.64 14.88
N ALA A 41 -52.04 13.48 15.70
CA ALA A 41 -51.34 14.65 16.26
C ALA A 41 -50.19 14.23 17.19
N ILE A 42 -50.40 13.25 18.07
CA ILE A 42 -49.36 12.71 18.95
C ILE A 42 -48.21 12.09 18.13
N MET A 43 -48.53 11.34 17.08
CA MET A 43 -47.53 10.72 16.19
C MET A 43 -46.74 11.78 15.45
N LEU A 44 -47.38 12.80 14.90
CA LEU A 44 -46.73 13.93 14.25
C LEU A 44 -45.85 14.73 15.22
N TRP A 45 -46.32 14.98 16.46
CA TRP A 45 -45.56 15.65 17.49
C TRP A 45 -44.25 14.91 17.83
N ARG A 46 -44.30 13.58 17.83
CA ARG A 46 -43.13 12.76 18.11
C ARG A 46 -42.11 12.73 16.95
N LEU A 47 -42.57 12.82 15.69
CA LEU A 47 -41.73 12.83 14.49
C LEU A 47 -41.21 14.24 14.16
N LEU A 48 -41.86 15.28 14.61
CA LEU A 48 -41.51 16.67 14.29
C LEU A 48 -40.08 17.05 14.71
N PRO A 49 -39.59 16.73 15.92
CA PRO A 49 -38.21 17.06 16.31
C PRO A 49 -37.18 16.32 15.50
N GLU A 50 -37.48 15.11 15.07
CA GLU A 50 -36.56 14.29 14.23
C GLU A 50 -36.48 14.85 12.80
N ALA A 51 -37.61 15.31 12.26
CA ALA A 51 -37.66 15.96 10.94
C ALA A 51 -37.00 17.35 10.93
N ILE A 52 -37.05 18.09 12.05
CA ILE A 52 -36.43 19.42 12.19
C ILE A 52 -34.92 19.29 12.44
N SER A 53 -34.46 18.18 13.05
CA SER A 53 -33.02 17.91 13.30
C SER A 53 -32.26 17.49 12.07
N LEU A 54 -32.94 17.15 10.98
CA LEU A 54 -32.27 16.86 9.70
C LEU A 54 -31.61 18.16 9.19
N PRO A 55 -30.28 18.13 8.95
CA PRO A 55 -29.58 19.31 8.46
C PRO A 55 -30.24 19.76 7.15
N GLY A 56 -30.61 21.01 7.07
CA GLY A 56 -31.24 21.57 5.89
C GLY A 56 -30.32 21.37 4.66
N LYS A 57 -30.91 21.22 3.47
CA LYS A 57 -30.16 21.01 2.21
C LYS A 57 -28.97 21.94 2.06
N ARG A 58 -29.06 23.18 2.50
CA ARG A 58 -27.96 24.16 2.50
C ARG A 58 -26.80 23.74 3.39
N GLN A 59 -27.08 23.28 4.61
CA GLN A 59 -26.05 22.87 5.56
C GLN A 59 -25.30 21.62 5.07
N MET A 60 -26.05 20.68 4.50
CA MET A 60 -25.46 19.48 3.90
C MET A 60 -24.56 19.80 2.69
N GLN A 61 -24.97 20.75 1.87
CA GLN A 61 -24.16 21.21 0.73
C GLN A 61 -22.86 21.91 1.18
N VAL A 62 -22.91 22.70 2.24
CA VAL A 62 -21.71 23.35 2.81
C VAL A 62 -20.75 22.31 3.38
N THR A 63 -21.26 21.35 4.15
CA THR A 63 -20.43 20.28 4.72
C THR A 63 -19.79 19.40 3.63
N ILE A 64 -20.53 19.06 2.58
CA ILE A 64 -19.98 18.31 1.43
C ILE A 64 -18.89 19.12 0.73
N ALA A 65 -19.09 20.42 0.51
CA ALA A 65 -18.09 21.27 -0.11
C ALA A 65 -16.81 21.39 0.74
N GLU A 66 -16.94 21.46 2.08
CA GLU A 66 -15.79 21.47 3.00
C GLU A 66 -15.06 20.13 3.01
N LEU A 67 -15.79 19.01 3.01
CA LEU A 67 -15.19 17.67 2.92
C LEU A 67 -14.40 17.48 1.61
N VAL A 68 -14.98 17.84 0.47
CA VAL A 68 -14.30 17.76 -0.83
C VAL A 68 -13.06 18.67 -0.85
N LYS A 69 -13.13 19.85 -0.24
CA LYS A 69 -11.96 20.73 -0.13
C LYS A 69 -10.87 20.16 0.78
N ALA A 70 -11.26 19.53 1.89
CA ALA A 70 -10.32 18.88 2.81
C ALA A 70 -9.66 17.67 2.14
N GLU A 71 -10.43 16.86 1.42
CA GLU A 71 -9.94 15.71 0.67
C GLU A 71 -8.93 16.11 -0.40
N ARG A 72 -9.20 17.19 -1.16
CA ARG A 72 -8.24 17.72 -2.15
C ARG A 72 -6.95 18.17 -1.49
N LYS A 73 -7.03 18.92 -0.39
CA LYS A 73 -5.83 19.35 0.35
C LYS A 73 -5.02 18.18 0.87
N LEU A 74 -5.70 17.13 1.36
CA LEU A 74 -5.05 15.92 1.83
C LEU A 74 -4.36 15.17 0.68
N ALA A 75 -5.03 15.06 -0.48
CA ALA A 75 -4.45 14.45 -1.68
C ALA A 75 -3.20 15.21 -2.18
N GLU A 76 -3.26 16.54 -2.22
CA GLU A 76 -2.12 17.41 -2.59
C GLU A 76 -0.96 17.26 -1.60
N ALA A 77 -1.25 17.23 -0.29
CA ALA A 77 -0.24 17.03 0.75
C ALA A 77 0.42 15.64 0.66
N ASN A 78 -0.36 14.58 0.41
CA ASN A 78 0.16 13.23 0.20
C ASN A 78 1.06 13.14 -1.03
N GLN A 79 0.65 13.73 -2.16
CA GLN A 79 1.50 13.76 -3.36
C GLN A 79 2.82 14.49 -3.12
N HIS A 80 2.77 15.60 -2.39
CA HIS A 80 3.99 16.35 -2.02
C HIS A 80 4.92 15.51 -1.12
N LEU A 81 4.36 14.85 -0.11
CA LEU A 81 5.12 13.97 0.78
C LEU A 81 5.76 12.80 0.04
N GLU A 82 5.01 12.14 -0.84
CA GLU A 82 5.54 11.06 -1.66
C GLU A 82 6.68 11.51 -2.58
N ALA A 83 6.57 12.69 -3.15
CA ALA A 83 7.64 13.27 -3.98
C ALA A 83 8.89 13.60 -3.14
N GLU A 84 8.71 14.12 -1.93
CA GLU A 84 9.82 14.40 -1.01
C GLU A 84 10.48 13.12 -0.49
N VAL A 85 9.71 12.11 -0.13
CA VAL A 85 10.23 10.77 0.27
C VAL A 85 11.05 10.19 -0.87
N ARG A 86 10.52 10.15 -2.10
CA ARG A 86 11.27 9.66 -3.28
C ARG A 86 12.59 10.43 -3.48
N LYS A 87 12.55 11.76 -3.34
CA LYS A 87 13.75 12.59 -3.48
C LYS A 87 14.79 12.28 -2.41
N ARG A 88 14.37 12.15 -1.15
CA ARG A 88 15.27 11.81 -0.04
C ARG A 88 15.84 10.39 -0.16
N THR A 89 15.01 9.42 -0.54
CA THR A 89 15.47 8.04 -0.80
C THR A 89 16.52 8.02 -1.90
N ALA A 90 16.29 8.69 -3.03
CA ALA A 90 17.26 8.78 -4.10
C ALA A 90 18.56 9.51 -3.68
N GLN A 91 18.48 10.47 -2.75
CA GLN A 91 19.66 11.11 -2.17
C GLN A 91 20.44 10.18 -1.25
N LEU A 92 19.76 9.41 -0.40
CA LEU A 92 20.38 8.40 0.48
C LEU A 92 21.03 7.28 -0.34
N GLU A 93 20.34 6.76 -1.34
CA GLU A 93 20.90 5.79 -2.30
C GLU A 93 22.14 6.35 -3.01
N LYS A 94 22.14 7.64 -3.35
CA LYS A 94 23.33 8.32 -3.87
C LYS A 94 24.48 8.42 -2.87
N MET A 95 24.22 8.40 -1.60
CA MET A 95 25.25 8.47 -0.54
C MET A 95 25.76 7.10 -0.10
N ALA A 96 25.04 6.02 -0.41
CA ALA A 96 25.46 4.67 -0.07
C ALA A 96 26.74 4.27 -0.83
N THR A 97 27.81 4.03 -0.09
CA THR A 97 29.10 3.58 -0.63
C THR A 97 29.22 2.08 -0.70
N THR A 98 28.35 1.35 0.00
CA THR A 98 28.34 -0.11 0.09
C THR A 98 27.01 -0.67 -0.43
N ASP A 99 27.08 -1.89 -0.98
CA ASP A 99 25.91 -2.71 -1.33
C ASP A 99 25.34 -3.36 -0.05
N GLU A 100 24.06 -3.15 0.22
CA GLU A 100 23.42 -3.59 1.47
C GLU A 100 23.37 -5.11 1.63
N LEU A 101 23.33 -5.86 0.53
CA LEU A 101 23.25 -7.31 0.57
C LEU A 101 24.62 -7.94 0.87
N THR A 102 25.65 -7.49 0.16
CA THR A 102 26.97 -8.13 0.15
C THR A 102 27.99 -7.41 1.03
N GLY A 103 27.72 -6.17 1.44
CA GLY A 103 28.68 -5.33 2.19
C GLY A 103 29.89 -4.85 1.34
N LEU A 104 29.99 -5.23 0.08
CA LEU A 104 31.00 -4.76 -0.86
C LEU A 104 30.71 -3.32 -1.30
N LEU A 105 31.65 -2.71 -2.04
CA LEU A 105 31.40 -1.40 -2.61
C LEU A 105 30.16 -1.42 -3.53
N SER A 106 29.36 -0.36 -3.45
CA SER A 106 28.22 -0.19 -4.36
C SER A 106 28.71 0.06 -5.79
N ARG A 107 27.86 -0.24 -6.78
CA ARG A 107 28.13 0.06 -8.20
C ARG A 107 28.67 1.47 -8.39
N ARG A 108 28.06 2.44 -7.72
CA ARG A 108 28.49 3.85 -7.86
C ARG A 108 29.89 4.07 -7.31
N GLU A 109 30.17 3.51 -6.15
CA GLU A 109 31.46 3.75 -5.49
C GLU A 109 32.60 3.04 -6.20
N ILE A 110 32.40 1.81 -6.67
CA ILE A 110 33.46 1.10 -7.43
C ILE A 110 33.74 1.78 -8.77
N MET A 111 32.71 2.32 -9.45
CA MET A 111 32.89 3.08 -10.69
C MET A 111 33.64 4.39 -10.44
N ARG A 112 33.35 5.09 -9.34
CA ARG A 112 34.08 6.30 -8.93
C ARG A 112 35.56 5.99 -8.65
N ILE A 113 35.84 4.90 -7.96
CA ILE A 113 37.21 4.43 -7.70
C ILE A 113 37.92 4.09 -9.00
N LEU A 114 37.25 3.40 -9.91
CA LEU A 114 37.81 3.05 -11.22
C LEU A 114 38.21 4.31 -12.01
N GLU A 115 37.39 5.34 -12.02
CA GLU A 115 37.72 6.62 -12.68
C GLU A 115 38.97 7.27 -12.08
N ILE A 116 39.07 7.24 -10.74
CA ILE A 116 40.26 7.77 -10.04
C ILE A 116 41.53 6.99 -10.41
N GLU A 117 41.43 5.66 -10.42
CA GLU A 117 42.60 4.80 -10.73
C GLU A 117 43.01 4.93 -12.19
N ILE A 118 42.08 5.05 -13.14
CA ILE A 118 42.39 5.35 -14.54
C ILE A 118 43.14 6.68 -14.66
N ALA A 119 42.68 7.73 -13.97
CA ALA A 119 43.35 9.02 -13.96
C ALA A 119 44.74 8.98 -13.30
N ARG A 120 44.91 8.11 -12.30
CA ARG A 120 46.21 7.88 -11.64
C ARG A 120 47.21 7.20 -12.59
N VAL A 121 46.79 6.11 -13.26
CA VAL A 121 47.64 5.39 -14.23
C VAL A 121 48.09 6.31 -15.33
N SER A 122 47.21 7.16 -15.85
CA SER A 122 47.56 8.12 -16.91
C SER A 122 48.66 9.09 -16.49
N ARG A 123 48.80 9.37 -15.18
CA ARG A 123 49.81 10.31 -14.66
C ARG A 123 51.11 9.63 -14.25
N GLN A 124 51.03 8.40 -13.72
CA GLN A 124 52.15 7.71 -13.10
C GLN A 124 52.74 6.58 -13.97
N SER A 125 52.13 6.27 -15.13
CA SER A 125 52.52 5.17 -16.02
C SER A 125 52.60 3.82 -15.29
N THR A 126 51.73 3.60 -14.28
CA THR A 126 51.61 2.34 -13.57
C THR A 126 50.67 1.39 -14.29
N ALA A 127 50.58 0.12 -13.88
CA ALA A 127 49.63 -0.83 -14.44
C ALA A 127 48.30 -0.76 -13.67
N LEU A 128 47.19 -0.96 -14.40
CA LEU A 128 45.85 -1.14 -13.82
C LEU A 128 45.21 -2.33 -14.54
N SER A 129 44.70 -3.25 -13.78
CA SER A 129 43.89 -4.34 -14.31
C SER A 129 42.46 -4.26 -13.73
N ILE A 130 41.51 -4.65 -14.53
CA ILE A 130 40.10 -4.68 -14.19
C ILE A 130 39.59 -6.09 -14.46
N MET A 131 38.81 -6.64 -13.55
CA MET A 131 38.20 -7.95 -13.68
C MET A 131 36.70 -7.84 -13.46
N MET A 132 35.94 -8.37 -14.42
CA MET A 132 34.50 -8.52 -14.30
C MET A 132 34.19 -9.99 -14.00
N LEU A 133 33.35 -10.25 -13.02
CA LEU A 133 32.89 -11.59 -12.66
C LEU A 133 31.38 -11.62 -12.73
N ASP A 134 30.88 -12.76 -13.18
CA ASP A 134 29.46 -13.09 -13.23
C ASP A 134 29.27 -14.50 -12.68
N LEU A 135 28.19 -14.75 -11.92
CA LEU A 135 27.91 -16.07 -11.38
C LEU A 135 27.09 -16.89 -12.37
N ASP A 136 27.73 -17.88 -12.97
CA ASP A 136 27.09 -18.78 -13.91
C ASP A 136 25.85 -19.45 -13.29
N HIS A 137 24.73 -19.43 -14.03
CA HIS A 137 23.50 -20.08 -13.66
C HIS A 137 22.83 -19.54 -12.36
N PHE A 138 23.15 -18.33 -11.91
CA PHE A 138 22.56 -17.75 -10.70
C PHE A 138 21.03 -17.68 -10.75
N LYS A 139 20.47 -17.41 -11.92
CA LYS A 139 19.03 -17.46 -12.13
C LYS A 139 18.44 -18.83 -11.77
N ASN A 140 19.13 -19.92 -12.14
CA ASN A 140 18.67 -21.28 -11.81
C ASN A 140 18.64 -21.52 -10.28
N ILE A 141 19.55 -20.90 -9.54
CA ILE A 141 19.57 -20.98 -8.08
C ILE A 141 18.31 -20.30 -7.53
N ASN A 142 17.99 -19.10 -8.01
CA ASN A 142 16.79 -18.37 -7.59
C ASN A 142 15.51 -19.14 -7.96
N ASP A 143 15.42 -19.65 -9.18
CA ASP A 143 14.23 -20.33 -9.69
C ASP A 143 13.95 -21.66 -8.96
N ASN A 144 15.01 -22.40 -8.57
CA ASN A 144 14.88 -23.71 -7.92
C ASN A 144 14.81 -23.62 -6.38
N PHE A 145 15.49 -22.65 -5.77
CA PHE A 145 15.68 -22.60 -4.30
C PHE A 145 15.17 -21.30 -3.66
N GLY A 146 14.67 -20.37 -4.48
CA GLY A 146 14.13 -19.09 -4.03
C GLY A 146 15.19 -18.01 -3.80
N HIS A 147 14.75 -16.76 -3.79
CA HIS A 147 15.62 -15.58 -3.68
C HIS A 147 16.45 -15.54 -2.39
N GLN A 148 15.96 -16.10 -1.28
CA GLN A 148 16.72 -16.14 -0.02
C GLN A 148 18.00 -16.97 -0.13
N VAL A 149 17.95 -18.08 -0.88
CA VAL A 149 19.13 -18.91 -1.15
C VAL A 149 20.08 -18.19 -2.10
N GLY A 150 19.54 -17.50 -3.12
CA GLY A 150 20.33 -16.64 -4.00
C GLY A 150 21.06 -15.54 -3.23
N ASP A 151 20.37 -14.85 -2.33
CA ASP A 151 20.96 -13.81 -1.48
C ASP A 151 22.09 -14.35 -0.58
N THR A 152 21.87 -15.55 -0.01
CA THR A 152 22.89 -16.23 0.79
C THR A 152 24.10 -16.61 -0.07
N THR A 153 23.88 -17.07 -1.29
CA THR A 153 24.94 -17.39 -2.26
C THR A 153 25.79 -16.16 -2.57
N LEU A 154 25.12 -15.01 -2.87
CA LEU A 154 25.82 -13.75 -3.14
C LEU A 154 26.68 -13.29 -1.94
N LYS A 155 26.17 -13.42 -0.71
CA LYS A 155 26.94 -13.09 0.50
C LYS A 155 28.16 -14.00 0.65
N THR A 156 27.97 -15.31 0.48
CA THR A 156 29.06 -16.29 0.59
C THR A 156 30.17 -16.02 -0.43
N VAL A 157 29.77 -15.70 -1.67
CA VAL A 157 30.71 -15.31 -2.74
C VAL A 157 31.44 -14.03 -2.37
N ALA A 158 30.71 -13.01 -1.90
CA ALA A 158 31.29 -11.75 -1.49
C ALA A 158 32.32 -11.90 -0.35
N ASP A 159 31.99 -12.69 0.67
CA ASP A 159 32.90 -12.97 1.79
C ASP A 159 34.18 -13.68 1.34
N SER A 160 34.08 -14.57 0.36
CA SER A 160 35.22 -15.31 -0.17
C SER A 160 36.26 -14.41 -0.85
N PHE A 161 35.86 -13.28 -1.43
CA PHE A 161 36.82 -12.36 -2.09
C PHE A 161 37.84 -11.77 -1.12
N SER A 162 37.50 -11.61 0.15
CA SER A 162 38.40 -11.07 1.18
C SER A 162 39.68 -11.88 1.35
N ILE A 163 39.67 -13.17 0.96
CA ILE A 163 40.82 -14.09 1.05
C ILE A 163 41.85 -13.83 -0.07
N PHE A 164 41.36 -13.31 -1.20
CA PHE A 164 42.17 -13.17 -2.42
C PHE A 164 42.71 -11.78 -2.65
N LEU A 165 41.97 -10.76 -2.19
CA LEU A 165 42.26 -9.37 -2.50
C LEU A 165 43.15 -8.73 -1.45
N ARG A 166 44.04 -7.86 -1.92
CA ARG A 166 44.92 -7.05 -1.08
C ARG A 166 44.09 -5.84 -0.53
N LYS A 167 44.60 -5.18 0.48
CA LYS A 167 43.99 -3.94 1.02
C LYS A 167 43.96 -2.78 0.00
N THR A 168 44.77 -2.88 -1.05
CA THR A 168 44.84 -1.90 -2.14
C THR A 168 43.91 -2.21 -3.29
N ASP A 169 43.34 -3.40 -3.31
CA ASP A 169 42.43 -3.84 -4.35
C ASP A 169 40.99 -3.47 -3.94
N PHE A 170 40.17 -3.16 -4.91
CA PHE A 170 38.79 -2.76 -4.67
C PHE A 170 37.86 -3.75 -5.34
N ILE A 171 36.76 -4.05 -4.66
CA ILE A 171 35.70 -4.90 -5.20
C ILE A 171 34.34 -4.27 -4.92
N GLY A 172 33.47 -4.34 -5.90
CA GLY A 172 32.10 -3.85 -5.78
C GLY A 172 31.13 -4.73 -6.54
N ARG A 173 29.88 -4.73 -6.09
CA ARG A 173 28.77 -5.35 -6.81
C ARG A 173 28.16 -4.34 -7.76
N ILE A 174 28.08 -4.70 -9.06
CA ILE A 174 27.53 -3.82 -10.09
C ILE A 174 26.01 -3.97 -10.19
N GLY A 175 25.51 -5.16 -9.98
CA GLY A 175 24.08 -5.46 -10.00
C GLY A 175 23.82 -6.96 -10.21
N GLY A 176 22.70 -7.47 -9.80
CA GLY A 176 22.37 -8.88 -9.93
C GLY A 176 23.45 -9.79 -9.35
N GLU A 177 24.06 -10.57 -10.22
CA GLU A 177 25.15 -11.52 -9.94
C GLU A 177 26.55 -11.03 -10.41
N GLU A 178 26.65 -9.75 -10.81
CA GLU A 178 27.87 -9.19 -11.41
C GLU A 178 28.73 -8.45 -10.37
N PHE A 179 30.04 -8.71 -10.38
CA PHE A 179 31.04 -8.09 -9.52
C PHE A 179 32.16 -7.48 -10.35
N LEU A 180 32.69 -6.34 -9.92
CA LEU A 180 33.82 -5.66 -10.50
C LEU A 180 34.97 -5.61 -9.51
N ILE A 181 36.16 -6.04 -9.93
CA ILE A 181 37.37 -5.89 -9.17
C ILE A 181 38.30 -4.92 -9.90
N VAL A 182 38.84 -3.96 -9.17
CA VAL A 182 39.82 -2.99 -9.64
C VAL A 182 41.15 -3.30 -8.94
N LEU A 183 42.18 -3.55 -9.71
CA LEU A 183 43.50 -4.00 -9.27
C LEU A 183 44.57 -2.96 -9.62
N PRO A 184 44.83 -1.96 -8.77
CA PRO A 184 45.89 -0.99 -8.98
C PRO A 184 47.27 -1.67 -8.98
N ASP A 185 48.20 -1.12 -9.75
CA ASP A 185 49.58 -1.56 -9.85
C ASP A 185 49.74 -3.06 -10.18
N THR A 186 48.77 -3.64 -10.92
CA THR A 186 48.71 -5.06 -11.27
C THR A 186 48.72 -5.23 -12.77
N LYS A 187 49.66 -6.04 -13.27
CA LYS A 187 49.77 -6.37 -14.71
C LYS A 187 48.74 -7.43 -15.10
N LEU A 188 48.43 -7.49 -16.39
CA LEU A 188 47.44 -8.43 -16.95
C LEU A 188 47.74 -9.90 -16.56
N LYS A 189 48.98 -10.31 -16.58
CA LYS A 189 49.34 -11.69 -16.21
C LYS A 189 48.98 -12.02 -14.77
N ASP A 190 49.32 -11.13 -13.84
CA ASP A 190 49.04 -11.30 -12.39
C ASP A 190 47.53 -11.27 -12.12
N ALA A 191 46.81 -10.42 -12.84
CA ALA A 191 45.35 -10.35 -12.76
C ALA A 191 44.69 -11.63 -13.28
N TYR A 192 45.22 -12.22 -14.37
CA TYR A 192 44.72 -13.47 -14.91
C TYR A 192 44.93 -14.64 -13.92
N GLU A 193 46.13 -14.73 -13.32
CA GLU A 193 46.42 -15.74 -12.28
C GLU A 193 45.50 -15.60 -11.08
N LEU A 194 45.20 -14.38 -10.67
CA LEU A 194 44.21 -14.09 -9.59
C LEU A 194 42.81 -14.53 -10.01
N ALA A 195 42.38 -14.21 -11.25
CA ALA A 195 41.05 -14.59 -11.75
C ALA A 195 40.87 -16.12 -11.74
N GLU A 196 41.84 -16.86 -12.24
CA GLU A 196 41.77 -18.32 -12.23
C GLU A 196 41.75 -18.91 -10.83
N ARG A 197 42.48 -18.33 -9.89
CA ARG A 197 42.46 -18.76 -8.50
C ARG A 197 41.09 -18.52 -7.84
N ILE A 198 40.48 -17.35 -8.11
CA ILE A 198 39.13 -17.03 -7.65
C ILE A 198 38.13 -18.01 -8.27
N ARG A 199 38.16 -18.21 -9.57
CA ARG A 199 37.26 -19.11 -10.28
C ARG A 199 37.29 -20.52 -9.71
N LEU A 200 38.47 -21.10 -9.53
CA LEU A 200 38.65 -22.47 -9.01
C LEU A 200 38.10 -22.64 -7.60
N VAL A 201 38.29 -21.64 -6.73
CA VAL A 201 37.76 -21.69 -5.35
C VAL A 201 36.25 -21.50 -5.30
N LEU A 202 35.70 -20.59 -6.11
CA LEU A 202 34.27 -20.42 -6.19
C LEU A 202 33.59 -21.67 -6.75
N GLU A 203 34.15 -22.31 -7.78
CA GLU A 203 33.64 -23.55 -8.32
C GLU A 203 33.59 -24.69 -7.27
N GLN A 204 34.59 -24.79 -6.41
CA GLN A 204 34.60 -25.76 -5.32
C GLN A 204 33.57 -25.47 -4.20
N HIS A 205 33.30 -24.21 -3.90
CA HIS A 205 32.34 -23.82 -2.86
C HIS A 205 30.88 -23.93 -3.33
N THR A 206 30.60 -23.77 -4.62
CA THR A 206 29.22 -23.84 -5.17
C THR A 206 28.67 -25.28 -5.15
N VAL A 207 29.52 -26.29 -5.00
CA VAL A 207 29.10 -27.71 -4.93
C VAL A 207 28.50 -28.09 -3.55
N GLN A 208 28.71 -27.28 -2.52
CA GLN A 208 28.07 -27.50 -1.21
C GLN A 208 26.78 -26.66 -1.06
N ALA A 209 25.77 -26.95 -1.88
CA ALA A 209 24.43 -26.48 -1.60
C ALA A 209 24.01 -26.96 -0.20
N PRO A 210 23.47 -26.08 0.67
CA PRO A 210 22.98 -26.51 1.94
C PRO A 210 21.93 -27.60 1.73
N SER A 211 22.14 -28.76 2.34
CA SER A 211 21.16 -29.86 2.37
C SER A 211 19.85 -29.28 2.92
N VAL A 212 18.86 -29.07 2.04
CA VAL A 212 17.51 -28.72 2.45
C VAL A 212 16.98 -29.87 3.28
N PRO A 213 16.58 -29.68 4.57
CA PRO A 213 15.91 -30.73 5.30
C PRO A 213 14.64 -31.07 4.54
N ALA A 214 14.51 -32.32 4.13
CA ALA A 214 13.27 -32.84 3.56
C ALA A 214 12.15 -32.66 4.60
N CYS A 215 11.08 -31.93 4.21
CA CYS A 215 9.82 -31.91 4.92
C CYS A 215 9.04 -33.21 4.69
#